data_39afec502378d9a9616ae625515a439f
#
_entry.id   39afec502378d9a9616ae625515a439f
#
_cell.length_a   1.000
_cell.length_b   1.000
_cell.length_c   1.000
_cell.angle_alpha   90.00
_cell.angle_beta   90.00
_cell.angle_gamma   90.00
#
_symmetry.space_group_name_H-M   'P 1'
#
loop_
_entity.id
_entity.type
_entity.pdbx_description
1 polymer ?
#
loop_
_entity_poly.entity_id
_entity_poly.type
_entity_poly.pdbx_seq_one_letter_code
_entity_poly.pdbx_strand_id
1 'polypeptide(L)'
;MKEPKVQVGILFEPQIKFILLTPYINGEEVSGKQVVTYDNGHILWQGHSYDELLFEPLHEKSDAFELQDVTIGINFHWERKENQRFIGALKIIVENKKLTGINVIHVEDYLTSVISSEMSATASLELLKAHAVISRSWLLAGLSLPYSKDREKSNTTPEKVPHSTSSFPPLAQEA
;
A
#
# COMPACT_ATOMS: atom_id res chain seq x y z
N MET A 1 -3.26 24.51 -3.50
CA MET A 1 -2.17 23.61 -3.08
C MET A 1 -2.59 22.18 -3.45
N LYS A 2 -1.75 21.40 -4.13
CA LYS A 2 -2.13 20.04 -4.55
C LYS A 2 -1.95 19.11 -3.34
N GLU A 3 -2.93 18.27 -3.06
CA GLU A 3 -2.86 17.28 -1.98
C GLU A 3 -1.67 16.33 -2.21
N PRO A 4 -0.81 16.09 -1.20
CA PRO A 4 0.30 15.17 -1.33
C PRO A 4 -0.18 13.72 -1.43
N LYS A 5 0.64 12.88 -2.08
CA LYS A 5 0.45 11.43 -2.12
C LYS A 5 1.49 10.74 -1.24
N VAL A 6 1.10 9.62 -0.66
CA VAL A 6 1.99 8.70 0.06
C VAL A 6 2.22 7.43 -0.75
N GLN A 7 3.36 6.79 -0.52
CA GLN A 7 3.70 5.50 -1.08
C GLN A 7 3.75 4.48 0.06
N VAL A 8 2.87 3.49 0.00
CA VAL A 8 2.70 2.49 1.05
C VAL A 8 3.07 1.13 0.49
N GLY A 9 4.17 0.53 0.97
CA GLY A 9 4.55 -0.83 0.63
C GLY A 9 3.57 -1.83 1.23
N ILE A 10 2.98 -2.68 0.38
CA ILE A 10 1.96 -3.66 0.79
C ILE A 10 2.50 -5.09 0.72
N LEU A 11 3.22 -5.42 -0.34
CA LEU A 11 3.62 -6.77 -0.66
C LEU A 11 5.09 -6.81 -1.05
N PHE A 12 5.81 -7.84 -0.58
CA PHE A 12 7.23 -8.04 -0.87
C PHE A 12 7.47 -9.52 -1.20
N GLU A 13 7.32 -9.87 -2.48
CA GLU A 13 7.34 -11.24 -2.95
C GLU A 13 8.08 -11.37 -4.30
N PRO A 14 8.61 -12.56 -4.66
CA PRO A 14 9.25 -12.76 -5.97
C PRO A 14 8.26 -12.73 -7.14
N GLN A 15 6.98 -12.91 -6.85
CA GLN A 15 5.89 -12.81 -7.82
C GLN A 15 4.71 -12.10 -7.17
N ILE A 16 4.14 -11.13 -7.88
CA ILE A 16 2.94 -10.41 -7.43
C ILE A 16 1.82 -10.67 -8.42
N LYS A 17 0.67 -11.11 -7.88
CA LYS A 17 -0.58 -11.29 -8.63
C LYS A 17 -1.55 -10.21 -8.22
N PHE A 18 -2.16 -9.55 -9.17
CA PHE A 18 -3.14 -8.50 -8.92
C PHE A 18 -4.24 -8.47 -9.97
N ILE A 19 -5.32 -7.79 -9.65
CA ILE A 19 -6.46 -7.58 -10.55
C ILE A 19 -6.71 -6.09 -10.61
N LEU A 20 -6.67 -5.52 -11.81
CA LEU A 20 -7.15 -4.18 -12.09
C LEU A 20 -8.66 -4.28 -12.30
N LEU A 21 -9.44 -3.81 -11.32
CA LEU A 21 -10.90 -3.95 -11.30
C LEU A 21 -11.58 -3.00 -12.28
N THR A 22 -10.90 -1.92 -12.62
CA THR A 22 -11.24 -0.94 -13.63
C THR A 22 -10.05 -0.75 -14.57
N PRO A 23 -10.19 -0.06 -15.71
CA PRO A 23 -9.07 0.27 -16.56
C PRO A 23 -8.05 1.18 -15.86
N TYR A 24 -6.78 0.83 -16.00
CA TYR A 24 -5.61 1.57 -15.54
C TYR A 24 -4.70 1.88 -16.73
N ILE A 25 -3.84 2.88 -16.61
CA ILE A 25 -2.86 3.25 -17.64
C ILE A 25 -1.45 2.87 -17.20
N ASN A 26 -0.76 2.12 -18.05
CA ASN A 26 0.69 1.92 -18.02
C ASN A 26 1.21 1.99 -19.47
N GLY A 27 1.37 3.21 -19.99
CA GLY A 27 1.60 3.44 -21.43
C GLY A 27 0.35 3.17 -22.28
N GLU A 28 -0.28 2.01 -22.06
CA GLU A 28 -1.55 1.61 -22.68
C GLU A 28 -2.59 1.33 -21.59
N GLU A 29 -3.85 1.18 -22.01
CA GLU A 29 -4.94 0.80 -21.11
C GLU A 29 -4.83 -0.69 -20.76
N VAL A 30 -4.82 -0.99 -19.47
CA VAL A 30 -4.70 -2.34 -18.92
C VAL A 30 -5.80 -2.60 -17.90
N SER A 31 -6.40 -3.78 -17.92
CA SER A 31 -7.42 -4.19 -16.95
C SER A 31 -7.35 -5.70 -16.66
N GLY A 32 -8.11 -6.14 -15.66
CA GLY A 32 -8.24 -7.54 -15.30
C GLY A 32 -7.02 -8.12 -14.58
N LYS A 33 -6.89 -9.44 -14.64
CA LYS A 33 -5.85 -10.20 -13.91
C LYS A 33 -4.48 -9.99 -14.54
N GLN A 34 -3.51 -9.65 -13.70
CA GLN A 34 -2.12 -9.44 -14.07
C GLN A 34 -1.20 -10.24 -13.15
N VAL A 35 -0.05 -10.63 -13.68
CA VAL A 35 1.02 -11.30 -12.93
C VAL A 35 2.35 -10.67 -13.34
N VAL A 36 3.14 -10.30 -12.35
CA VAL A 36 4.52 -9.85 -12.54
C VAL A 36 5.46 -10.74 -11.76
N THR A 37 6.64 -10.99 -12.30
CA THR A 37 7.63 -11.88 -11.69
C THR A 37 9.00 -11.19 -11.66
N TYR A 38 9.75 -11.38 -10.58
CA TYR A 38 11.14 -10.97 -10.51
C TYR A 38 11.99 -11.86 -11.44
N ASP A 39 12.78 -11.23 -12.30
CA ASP A 39 13.74 -11.92 -13.16
C ASP A 39 15.05 -11.12 -13.28
N ASN A 40 16.14 -11.67 -12.74
CA ASN A 40 17.51 -11.16 -12.90
C ASN A 40 17.68 -9.64 -12.65
N GLY A 41 16.98 -9.09 -11.66
CA GLY A 41 17.07 -7.67 -11.31
C GLY A 41 15.99 -6.79 -11.95
N HIS A 42 15.10 -7.37 -12.73
CA HIS A 42 14.02 -6.69 -13.44
C HIS A 42 12.65 -7.28 -13.10
N ILE A 43 11.60 -6.58 -13.52
CA ILE A 43 10.22 -7.03 -13.46
C ILE A 43 9.86 -7.63 -14.80
N LEU A 44 9.56 -8.91 -14.85
CA LEU A 44 9.01 -9.56 -16.06
C LEU A 44 7.49 -9.40 -16.05
N TRP A 45 6.96 -8.72 -17.05
CA TRP A 45 5.52 -8.54 -17.28
C TRP A 45 5.17 -8.65 -18.76
N GLN A 46 4.19 -9.48 -19.11
CA GLN A 46 3.75 -9.70 -20.49
C GLN A 46 4.90 -10.01 -21.48
N GLY A 47 5.93 -10.73 -21.03
CA GLY A 47 7.08 -11.08 -21.85
C GLY A 47 8.14 -9.99 -22.03
N HIS A 48 7.99 -8.84 -21.39
CA HIS A 48 8.94 -7.74 -21.41
C HIS A 48 9.55 -7.48 -20.04
N SER A 49 10.76 -6.95 -20.02
CA SER A 49 11.50 -6.58 -18.80
C SER A 49 11.36 -5.09 -18.50
N TYR A 50 11.10 -4.77 -17.23
CA TYR A 50 10.94 -3.40 -16.75
C TYR A 50 11.75 -3.18 -15.47
N ASP A 51 12.23 -1.96 -15.25
CA ASP A 51 12.86 -1.57 -13.99
C ASP A 51 11.83 -1.17 -12.93
N GLU A 52 10.74 -0.57 -13.40
CA GLU A 52 9.60 -0.11 -12.61
C GLU A 52 8.32 -0.22 -13.45
N LEU A 53 7.22 -0.55 -12.80
CA LEU A 53 5.88 -0.48 -13.39
C LEU A 53 5.00 0.45 -12.56
N LEU A 54 4.25 1.32 -13.22
CA LEU A 54 3.28 2.21 -12.59
C LEU A 54 1.94 2.10 -13.32
N PHE A 55 0.94 1.58 -12.63
CA PHE A 55 -0.44 1.52 -13.11
C PHE A 55 -1.22 2.66 -12.49
N GLU A 56 -1.56 3.65 -13.32
CA GLU A 56 -2.29 4.85 -12.89
C GLU A 56 -3.79 4.70 -13.13
N PRO A 57 -4.64 5.00 -12.13
CA PRO A 57 -6.09 4.97 -12.30
C PRO A 57 -6.55 6.10 -13.23
N LEU A 58 -7.59 5.87 -14.01
CA LEU A 58 -8.27 6.92 -14.77
C LEU A 58 -9.06 7.86 -13.84
N HIS A 59 -9.65 7.30 -12.77
CA HIS A 59 -10.43 8.02 -11.78
C HIS A 59 -9.90 7.71 -10.38
N GLU A 60 -9.06 8.57 -9.83
CA GLU A 60 -8.29 8.34 -8.58
C GLU A 60 -9.14 7.93 -7.36
N LYS A 61 -10.42 8.32 -7.31
CA LYS A 61 -11.31 8.05 -6.16
C LYS A 61 -12.23 6.83 -6.31
N SER A 62 -12.36 6.31 -7.52
CA SER A 62 -13.28 5.20 -7.80
C SER A 62 -12.58 3.96 -8.34
N ASP A 63 -11.47 4.16 -9.05
CA ASP A 63 -10.74 3.06 -9.63
C ASP A 63 -9.98 2.31 -8.56
N ALA A 64 -10.07 0.99 -8.61
CA ALA A 64 -9.51 0.12 -7.60
C ALA A 64 -8.76 -1.06 -8.22
N PHE A 65 -7.75 -1.53 -7.51
CA PHE A 65 -7.06 -2.78 -7.80
C PHE A 65 -7.09 -3.70 -6.57
N GLU A 66 -6.92 -4.98 -6.81
CA GLU A 66 -6.86 -6.00 -5.78
C GLU A 66 -5.50 -6.70 -5.83
N LEU A 67 -4.77 -6.70 -4.73
CA LEU A 67 -3.59 -7.54 -4.55
C LEU A 67 -4.01 -8.91 -4.00
N GLN A 68 -3.50 -9.97 -4.61
CA GLN A 68 -3.79 -11.34 -4.19
C GLN A 68 -2.72 -11.85 -3.22
N ASP A 69 -3.12 -12.73 -2.31
CA ASP A 69 -2.23 -13.40 -1.35
C ASP A 69 -1.45 -12.44 -0.44
N VAL A 70 -2.03 -11.29 -0.06
CA VAL A 70 -1.42 -10.36 0.88
C VAL A 70 -1.35 -11.00 2.26
N THR A 71 -0.14 -11.10 2.82
CA THR A 71 0.06 -11.63 4.17
C THR A 71 -0.30 -10.58 5.21
N ILE A 72 -1.30 -10.88 6.03
CA ILE A 72 -1.71 -10.05 7.17
C ILE A 72 -1.37 -10.75 8.49
N GLY A 73 -1.07 -9.96 9.53
CA GLY A 73 -0.66 -10.49 10.83
C GLY A 73 0.71 -11.16 10.80
N ILE A 74 1.67 -10.59 10.08
CA ILE A 74 3.03 -11.14 9.94
C ILE A 74 3.62 -11.42 11.33
N ASN A 75 4.09 -12.67 11.56
CA ASN A 75 4.64 -13.18 12.82
C ASN A 75 3.64 -13.27 13.99
N PHE A 76 2.33 -13.13 13.75
CA PHE A 76 1.29 -13.41 14.75
C PHE A 76 0.67 -14.80 14.52
N HIS A 77 0.08 -15.37 15.58
CA HIS A 77 -0.58 -16.68 15.51
C HIS A 77 -1.82 -16.71 14.59
N TRP A 78 -2.30 -15.54 14.15
CA TRP A 78 -3.41 -15.38 13.22
C TRP A 78 -2.95 -14.92 11.82
N GLU A 79 -1.66 -15.08 11.51
CA GLU A 79 -1.14 -14.81 10.17
C GLU A 79 -1.92 -15.58 9.11
N ARG A 80 -2.39 -14.87 8.10
CA ARG A 80 -3.12 -15.45 6.98
C ARG A 80 -2.88 -14.66 5.71
N LYS A 81 -3.22 -15.25 4.57
CA LYS A 81 -3.20 -14.59 3.27
C LYS A 81 -4.61 -14.21 2.87
N GLU A 82 -4.78 -12.98 2.44
CA GLU A 82 -6.06 -12.45 1.97
C GLU A 82 -5.87 -11.62 0.71
N ASN A 83 -6.93 -11.57 -0.11
CA ASN A 83 -6.98 -10.60 -1.20
C ASN A 83 -7.43 -9.25 -0.62
N GLN A 84 -6.70 -8.20 -0.95
CA GLN A 84 -6.98 -6.87 -0.45
C GLN A 84 -7.16 -5.86 -1.57
N ARG A 85 -8.19 -5.02 -1.47
CA ARG A 85 -8.51 -3.94 -2.41
C ARG A 85 -7.92 -2.62 -1.98
N PHE A 86 -7.45 -1.86 -2.97
CA PHE A 86 -6.89 -0.54 -2.79
C PHE A 86 -7.40 0.39 -3.88
N ILE A 87 -7.58 1.67 -3.54
CA ILE A 87 -7.76 2.76 -4.50
C ILE A 87 -6.41 3.43 -4.75
N GLY A 88 -6.33 4.23 -5.82
CA GLY A 88 -5.11 4.93 -6.19
C GLY A 88 -4.25 4.14 -7.19
N ALA A 89 -2.99 4.52 -7.33
CA ALA A 89 -2.09 3.86 -8.27
C ALA A 89 -1.35 2.67 -7.65
N LEU A 90 -1.06 1.67 -8.47
CA LEU A 90 -0.19 0.55 -8.12
C LEU A 90 1.18 0.75 -8.77
N LYS A 91 2.20 0.85 -7.94
CA LYS A 91 3.60 0.90 -8.35
C LYS A 91 4.30 -0.39 -7.97
N ILE A 92 5.13 -0.94 -8.87
CA ILE A 92 5.91 -2.14 -8.60
C ILE A 92 7.38 -1.82 -8.89
N ILE A 93 8.23 -2.10 -7.92
CA ILE A 93 9.69 -1.90 -8.02
C ILE A 93 10.43 -3.17 -7.63
N VAL A 94 11.70 -3.23 -7.97
CA VAL A 94 12.62 -4.29 -7.53
C VAL A 94 13.36 -3.85 -6.29
N GLU A 95 13.31 -4.66 -5.24
CA GLU A 95 14.07 -4.49 -4.01
C GLU A 95 14.60 -5.85 -3.51
N ASN A 96 15.88 -5.91 -3.12
CA ASN A 96 16.49 -7.09 -2.50
C ASN A 96 16.16 -8.41 -3.21
N LYS A 97 16.22 -8.44 -4.53
CA LYS A 97 15.92 -9.61 -5.39
C LYS A 97 14.48 -10.10 -5.29
N LYS A 98 13.55 -9.22 -4.96
CA LYS A 98 12.11 -9.43 -4.95
C LYS A 98 11.39 -8.22 -5.53
N LEU A 99 10.09 -8.32 -5.66
CA LEU A 99 9.22 -7.23 -6.08
C LEU A 99 8.52 -6.63 -4.87
N THR A 100 8.49 -5.31 -4.80
CA THR A 100 7.67 -4.57 -3.83
C THR A 100 6.47 -3.98 -4.54
N GLY A 101 5.28 -4.37 -4.11
CA GLY A 101 4.01 -3.76 -4.52
C GLY A 101 3.69 -2.58 -3.60
N ILE A 102 3.57 -1.39 -4.20
CA ILE A 102 3.38 -0.11 -3.50
C ILE A 102 2.06 0.50 -3.93
N ASN A 103 1.21 0.85 -2.97
CA ASN A 103 0.04 1.70 -3.22
C ASN A 103 0.44 3.17 -3.17
N VAL A 104 0.16 3.92 -4.24
CA VAL A 104 0.36 5.36 -4.32
C VAL A 104 -1.01 6.03 -4.20
N ILE A 105 -1.27 6.65 -3.06
CA ILE A 105 -2.59 7.13 -2.67
C ILE A 105 -2.51 8.54 -2.07
N HIS A 106 -3.58 9.33 -2.17
CA HIS A 106 -3.68 10.62 -1.50
C HIS A 106 -3.66 10.49 0.02
N VAL A 107 -3.05 11.46 0.69
CA VAL A 107 -2.89 11.46 2.17
C VAL A 107 -4.23 11.32 2.88
N GLU A 108 -5.26 12.04 2.46
CA GLU A 108 -6.56 12.00 3.14
C GLU A 108 -7.30 10.66 2.92
N ASP A 109 -7.20 10.07 1.72
CA ASP A 109 -7.77 8.76 1.44
C ASP A 109 -7.03 7.67 2.24
N TYR A 110 -5.71 7.76 2.35
CA TYR A 110 -4.91 6.87 3.19
C TYR A 110 -5.30 6.99 4.67
N LEU A 111 -5.39 8.21 5.20
CA LEU A 111 -5.78 8.46 6.60
C LEU A 111 -7.19 7.98 6.89
N THR A 112 -8.12 8.16 5.97
CA THR A 112 -9.49 7.64 6.10
C THR A 112 -9.48 6.13 6.26
N SER A 113 -8.71 5.43 5.44
CA SER A 113 -8.55 3.98 5.52
C SER A 113 -7.93 3.53 6.86
N VAL A 114 -6.85 4.18 7.29
CA VAL A 114 -6.17 3.87 8.56
C VAL A 114 -7.11 4.07 9.76
N ILE A 115 -7.76 5.24 9.84
CA ILE A 115 -8.66 5.57 10.95
C ILE A 115 -9.84 4.59 11.00
N SER A 116 -10.41 4.25 9.84
CA SER A 116 -11.51 3.29 9.75
C SER A 116 -11.10 1.89 10.21
N SER A 117 -9.85 1.52 10.07
CA SER A 117 -9.34 0.21 10.50
C SER A 117 -8.94 0.16 11.97
N GLU A 118 -8.47 1.27 12.53
CA GLU A 118 -7.97 1.34 13.90
C GLU A 118 -9.07 1.66 14.92
N MET A 119 -10.10 2.40 14.50
CA MET A 119 -11.14 2.90 15.39
C MET A 119 -12.44 2.12 15.25
N SER A 120 -13.08 1.84 16.37
CA SER A 120 -14.42 1.22 16.37
C SER A 120 -15.45 2.15 15.71
N ALA A 121 -16.42 1.55 15.00
CA ALA A 121 -17.57 2.27 14.46
C ALA A 121 -18.41 2.99 15.55
N THR A 122 -18.24 2.60 16.81
CA THR A 122 -18.91 3.21 17.98
C THR A 122 -18.07 4.29 18.65
N ALA A 123 -16.90 4.63 18.11
CA ALA A 123 -16.06 5.70 18.65
C ALA A 123 -16.77 7.05 18.58
N SER A 124 -16.59 7.90 19.61
CA SER A 124 -17.18 9.23 19.59
C SER A 124 -16.60 10.08 18.48
N LEU A 125 -17.41 10.99 17.93
CA LEU A 125 -16.98 11.89 16.87
C LEU A 125 -15.76 12.74 17.30
N GLU A 126 -15.71 13.16 18.57
CA GLU A 126 -14.60 13.96 19.09
C GLU A 126 -13.30 13.16 19.16
N LEU A 127 -13.39 11.87 19.50
CA LEU A 127 -12.24 10.97 19.47
C LEU A 127 -11.74 10.76 18.03
N LEU A 128 -12.64 10.55 17.07
CA LEU A 128 -12.28 10.41 15.66
C LEU A 128 -11.60 11.67 15.11
N LYS A 129 -12.11 12.85 15.45
CA LYS A 129 -11.50 14.14 15.07
C LYS A 129 -10.09 14.29 15.65
N ALA A 130 -9.92 14.01 16.94
CA ALA A 130 -8.62 14.07 17.59
C ALA A 130 -7.61 13.10 16.95
N HIS A 131 -8.04 11.87 16.71
CA HIS A 131 -7.23 10.86 16.05
C HIS A 131 -6.82 11.29 14.62
N ALA A 132 -7.75 11.85 13.84
CA ALA A 132 -7.47 12.35 12.50
C ALA A 132 -6.42 13.46 12.47
N VAL A 133 -6.46 14.38 13.44
CA VAL A 133 -5.49 15.48 13.56
C VAL A 133 -4.10 14.93 13.91
N ILE A 134 -4.02 14.01 14.87
CA ILE A 134 -2.76 13.41 15.31
C ILE A 134 -2.15 12.60 14.16
N SER A 135 -2.91 11.71 13.54
CA SER A 135 -2.45 10.83 12.45
C SER A 135 -1.96 11.65 11.24
N ARG A 136 -2.70 12.71 10.86
CA ARG A 136 -2.29 13.61 9.78
C ARG A 136 -0.98 14.31 10.11
N SER A 137 -0.85 14.87 11.32
CA SER A 137 0.35 15.57 11.76
C SER A 137 1.56 14.66 11.75
N TRP A 138 1.40 13.42 12.20
CA TRP A 138 2.46 12.42 12.25
C TRP A 138 2.90 11.99 10.86
N LEU A 139 1.95 11.72 9.97
CA LEU A 139 2.21 11.34 8.59
C LEU A 139 2.94 12.46 7.82
N LEU A 140 2.46 13.70 7.92
CA LEU A 140 3.07 14.84 7.23
C LEU A 140 4.46 15.17 7.77
N ALA A 141 4.69 15.02 9.08
CA ALA A 141 6.02 15.16 9.65
C ALA A 141 6.98 14.10 9.09
N GLY A 142 6.54 12.85 8.96
CA GLY A 142 7.33 11.77 8.34
C GLY A 142 7.65 12.03 6.87
N LEU A 143 6.74 12.61 6.10
CA LEU A 143 6.94 12.97 4.69
C LEU A 143 7.89 14.17 4.51
N SER A 144 7.97 15.05 5.51
CA SER A 144 8.80 16.27 5.48
C SER A 144 10.27 16.01 5.85
N LEU A 145 10.56 14.86 6.46
CA LEU A 145 11.93 14.50 6.82
C LEU A 145 12.66 13.94 5.59
N PRO A 146 13.88 14.44 5.28
CA PRO A 146 14.68 13.83 4.23
C PRO A 146 14.96 12.37 4.58
N TYR A 147 14.73 11.48 3.63
CA TYR A 147 15.09 10.07 3.76
C TYR A 147 16.60 9.95 3.96
N SER A 148 17.05 9.79 5.19
CA SER A 148 18.46 9.52 5.46
C SER A 148 18.72 8.04 5.22
N LYS A 149 19.52 7.75 4.21
CA LYS A 149 20.06 6.42 3.87
C LYS A 149 20.92 5.79 4.99
N ASP A 150 21.15 6.50 6.08
CA ASP A 150 22.10 6.12 7.15
C ASP A 150 21.47 5.25 8.26
N ARG A 151 20.20 4.86 8.16
CA ARG A 151 19.56 3.97 9.15
C ARG A 151 19.93 2.48 9.01
N GLU A 152 20.64 2.09 7.99
CA GLU A 152 21.05 0.68 7.81
C GLU A 152 22.26 0.25 8.65
N LYS A 153 22.89 1.14 9.43
CA LYS A 153 24.13 0.83 10.17
C LYS A 153 24.06 0.86 11.69
N SER A 154 22.91 1.02 12.31
CA SER A 154 22.79 0.81 13.75
C SER A 154 22.20 -0.56 14.05
N ASN A 155 23.10 -1.52 14.17
CA ASN A 155 22.83 -2.86 14.70
C ASN A 155 22.62 -2.75 16.24
N THR A 156 21.61 -2.07 16.67
CA THR A 156 21.10 -2.12 18.04
C THR A 156 19.71 -2.73 17.98
N THR A 157 19.57 -3.84 18.67
CA THR A 157 18.34 -4.60 18.88
C THR A 157 17.14 -3.66 19.03
N PRO A 158 16.12 -3.72 18.18
CA PRO A 158 14.97 -2.85 18.36
C PRO A 158 14.24 -3.30 19.62
N GLU A 159 14.24 -2.41 20.60
CA GLU A 159 13.27 -2.46 21.71
C GLU A 159 11.88 -2.54 21.08
N LYS A 160 11.08 -3.51 21.52
CA LYS A 160 9.75 -3.81 21.01
C LYS A 160 8.85 -2.58 21.08
N VAL A 161 8.79 -1.81 20.02
CA VAL A 161 7.66 -0.91 19.79
C VAL A 161 6.51 -1.81 19.30
N PRO A 162 5.35 -1.81 19.95
CA PRO A 162 4.21 -2.58 19.45
C PRO A 162 3.80 -2.01 18.10
N HIS A 163 4.11 -2.75 17.03
CA HIS A 163 3.57 -2.44 15.72
C HIS A 163 2.07 -2.70 15.76
N SER A 164 1.28 -1.63 15.73
CA SER A 164 -0.13 -1.74 15.43
C SER A 164 -0.24 -2.21 13.98
N THR A 165 -0.59 -3.46 13.82
CA THR A 165 -0.89 -4.04 12.52
C THR A 165 -2.21 -3.48 12.05
N SER A 166 -2.19 -2.46 11.20
CA SER A 166 -3.39 -2.01 10.52
C SER A 166 -3.77 -3.08 9.48
N SER A 167 -4.65 -3.98 9.88
CA SER A 167 -5.40 -4.79 8.93
C SER A 167 -6.45 -3.88 8.29
N PHE A 168 -6.27 -3.55 7.01
CA PHE A 168 -7.29 -2.82 6.27
C PHE A 168 -8.56 -3.68 6.16
N PRO A 169 -9.73 -3.23 6.63
CA PRO A 169 -10.96 -3.94 6.36
C PRO A 169 -11.28 -3.86 4.86
N PRO A 170 -11.88 -4.90 4.28
CA PRO A 170 -12.42 -4.81 2.94
C PRO A 170 -13.44 -3.67 2.89
N LEU A 171 -13.40 -2.87 1.83
CA LEU A 171 -14.43 -1.88 1.54
C LEU A 171 -15.80 -2.58 1.60
N ALA A 172 -16.69 -2.07 2.46
CA ALA A 172 -18.02 -2.64 2.63
C ALA A 172 -18.70 -2.78 1.28
N GLN A 173 -19.17 -3.99 0.98
CA GLN A 173 -20.11 -4.20 -0.10
C GLN A 173 -21.44 -3.63 0.37
N GLU A 174 -21.84 -2.48 -0.14
CA GLU A 174 -23.23 -2.10 -0.08
C GLU A 174 -24.02 -2.98 -1.06
N ALA A 175 -25.03 -3.62 -0.49
CA ALA A 175 -26.01 -4.43 -1.21
C ALA A 175 -26.97 -3.54 -2.01
#